data_1c0e997117414cb21721e774e45a4194
#
_entry.id   1c0e997117414cb21721e774e45a4194
#
_cell.length_a   1.000
_cell.length_b   1.000
_cell.length_c   1.000
_cell.angle_alpha   90.00
_cell.angle_beta   90.00
_cell.angle_gamma   90.00
#
_symmetry.space_group_name_H-M   'P 1'
#
loop_
_entity.id
_entity.type
_entity.pdbx_description
1 polymer ?
#
loop_
_entity_poly.entity_id
_entity_poly.type
_entity_poly.pdbx_seq_one_letter_code
_entity_poly.pdbx_strand_id
1 'polypeptide(L)'
;TLDQSTYLDIKYDHTSEAFYQLVNYPSFSAHYEPIQYHPAKRRNRYIGGYFTSVEIQAREQAEMASLVLKGTPVAEIPIKESSKEYILVWHTIKAWGIPIEKIPSYARLVNIPFYELYKKQLIAFICVAFIFINIVATGLWKLYSREQKYKKLAQANLVKQNKELEVALEKAK
;
A
#
# COMPACT_ATOMS: atom_id res chain seq x y z
N THR A 1 3.58 3.93 44.51
CA THR A 1 2.53 4.92 44.26
C THR A 1 2.50 5.14 42.74
N LEU A 2 1.46 4.60 42.09
CA LEU A 2 1.19 4.88 40.67
C LEU A 2 0.93 6.38 40.53
N ASP A 3 1.59 7.02 39.58
CA ASP A 3 1.41 8.43 39.29
C ASP A 3 -0.06 8.68 38.92
N GLN A 4 -0.63 9.79 39.34
CA GLN A 4 -2.02 10.15 39.03
C GLN A 4 -2.29 10.22 37.52
N SER A 5 -1.29 10.57 36.73
CA SER A 5 -1.38 10.57 35.27
C SER A 5 -1.66 9.18 34.73
N THR A 6 -0.95 8.17 35.20
CA THR A 6 -1.14 6.76 34.80
C THR A 6 -2.53 6.23 35.17
N TYR A 7 -3.03 6.64 36.36
CA TYR A 7 -4.37 6.24 36.82
C TYR A 7 -5.48 6.87 35.97
N LEU A 8 -5.33 8.15 35.59
CA LEU A 8 -6.28 8.86 34.73
C LEU A 8 -6.29 8.28 33.33
N ASP A 9 -5.13 7.92 32.78
CA ASP A 9 -5.02 7.29 31.45
C ASP A 9 -5.70 5.92 31.40
N ILE A 10 -5.50 5.09 32.43
CA ILE A 10 -6.16 3.78 32.52
C ILE A 10 -7.68 3.96 32.62
N LYS A 11 -8.14 4.89 33.46
CA LYS A 11 -9.58 5.15 33.65
C LYS A 11 -10.23 5.74 32.39
N TYR A 12 -9.52 6.61 31.69
CA TYR A 12 -9.99 7.20 30.43
C TYR A 12 -10.11 6.15 29.33
N ASP A 13 -9.15 5.24 29.22
CA ASP A 13 -9.16 4.17 28.21
C ASP A 13 -10.32 3.19 28.44
N HIS A 14 -10.57 2.77 29.68
CA HIS A 14 -11.70 1.90 30.00
C HIS A 14 -13.07 2.56 29.80
N THR A 15 -13.22 3.83 30.16
CA THR A 15 -14.49 4.57 29.95
C THR A 15 -14.76 4.81 28.47
N SER A 16 -13.73 5.11 27.71
CA SER A 16 -13.85 5.28 26.26
C SER A 16 -14.20 3.97 25.57
N GLU A 17 -13.62 2.84 26.00
CA GLU A 17 -13.92 1.52 25.41
C GLU A 17 -15.37 1.09 25.70
N ALA A 18 -15.86 1.29 26.93
CA ALA A 18 -17.26 1.03 27.29
C ALA A 18 -18.24 1.91 26.48
N PHE A 19 -17.92 3.19 26.31
CA PHE A 19 -18.72 4.10 25.50
C PHE A 19 -18.77 3.63 24.03
N TYR A 20 -17.65 3.18 23.46
CA TYR A 20 -17.58 2.71 22.08
C TYR A 20 -18.26 1.36 21.83
N GLN A 21 -18.44 0.54 22.86
CA GLN A 21 -19.24 -0.68 22.75
C GLN A 21 -20.72 -0.39 22.65
N LEU A 22 -21.18 0.72 23.25
CA LEU A 22 -22.58 1.12 23.28
C LEU A 22 -23.00 1.93 22.06
N VAL A 23 -22.08 2.70 21.45
CA VAL A 23 -22.38 3.61 20.33
C VAL A 23 -22.01 2.96 19.01
N ASN A 24 -23.00 2.52 18.25
CA ASN A 24 -22.83 1.93 16.93
C ASN A 24 -22.98 2.96 15.79
N TYR A 25 -22.37 4.13 15.95
CA TYR A 25 -22.40 5.21 14.96
C TYR A 25 -20.99 5.70 14.65
N PRO A 26 -20.78 6.21 13.41
CA PRO A 26 -19.52 6.86 13.05
C PRO A 26 -19.30 8.10 13.90
N SER A 27 -18.13 8.22 14.52
CA SER A 27 -17.78 9.29 15.44
C SER A 27 -16.66 10.15 14.90
N PHE A 28 -16.72 11.46 15.20
CA PHE A 28 -15.60 12.37 14.98
C PHE A 28 -14.85 12.58 16.29
N SER A 29 -13.52 12.66 16.22
CA SER A 29 -12.68 12.96 17.36
C SER A 29 -12.24 14.42 17.34
N ALA A 30 -12.12 15.03 18.53
CA ALA A 30 -11.49 16.32 18.70
C ALA A 30 -9.96 16.19 18.90
N HIS A 31 -9.44 14.97 19.08
CA HIS A 31 -8.05 14.67 19.32
C HIS A 31 -7.48 13.68 18.33
N TYR A 32 -6.19 13.83 18.00
CA TYR A 32 -5.50 12.97 17.04
C TYR A 32 -5.16 11.58 17.60
N GLU A 33 -4.93 11.46 18.88
CA GLU A 33 -4.49 10.21 19.54
C GLU A 33 -5.35 8.98 19.25
N PRO A 34 -6.70 9.04 19.28
CA PRO A 34 -7.52 7.86 19.00
C PRO A 34 -7.33 7.30 17.59
N ILE A 35 -6.86 8.14 16.67
CA ILE A 35 -6.64 7.77 15.25
C ILE A 35 -5.30 7.06 15.09
N GLN A 36 -4.28 7.47 15.87
CA GLN A 36 -2.90 7.02 15.73
C GLN A 36 -2.60 5.71 16.49
N TYR A 37 -3.08 5.60 17.75
CA TYR A 37 -2.59 4.57 18.67
C TYR A 37 -3.31 3.22 18.68
N HIS A 38 -4.54 3.10 18.17
CA HIS A 38 -5.31 1.86 18.25
C HIS A 38 -5.98 1.42 16.95
N PRO A 39 -5.21 1.02 15.94
CA PRO A 39 -5.79 0.66 14.64
C PRO A 39 -6.63 -0.63 14.68
N ALA A 40 -6.38 -1.54 15.63
CA ALA A 40 -7.00 -2.87 15.59
C ALA A 40 -8.36 -2.98 16.28
N LYS A 41 -8.54 -2.37 17.46
CA LYS A 41 -9.77 -2.49 18.26
C LYS A 41 -10.80 -1.39 18.01
N ARG A 42 -10.37 -0.19 17.55
CA ARG A 42 -11.22 0.98 17.32
C ARG A 42 -11.46 1.29 15.84
N ARG A 43 -11.10 0.38 14.96
CA ARG A 43 -11.01 0.57 13.50
C ARG A 43 -12.26 1.12 12.81
N ASN A 44 -13.43 0.88 13.36
CA ASN A 44 -14.67 1.12 12.62
C ASN A 44 -15.51 2.28 13.17
N ARG A 45 -14.98 3.09 14.08
CA ARG A 45 -15.79 4.09 14.78
C ARG A 45 -15.36 5.53 14.54
N TYR A 46 -14.06 5.82 14.58
CA TYR A 46 -13.57 7.16 14.29
C TYR A 46 -13.37 7.34 12.79
N ILE A 47 -14.19 8.19 12.20
CA ILE A 47 -14.03 8.60 10.81
C ILE A 47 -12.86 9.56 10.67
N GLY A 48 -12.66 10.44 11.65
CA GLY A 48 -11.65 11.48 11.64
C GLY A 48 -12.02 12.66 12.52
N GLY A 49 -11.49 13.84 12.20
CA GLY A 49 -11.78 15.07 12.92
C GLY A 49 -11.11 16.30 12.33
N TYR A 50 -11.30 17.42 13.02
CA TYR A 50 -10.63 18.70 12.73
C TYR A 50 -9.70 19.04 13.89
N PHE A 51 -8.41 18.80 13.72
CA PHE A 51 -7.41 18.96 14.77
C PHE A 51 -6.01 19.18 14.19
N THR A 52 -5.08 19.54 15.04
CA THR A 52 -3.67 19.66 14.67
C THR A 52 -3.02 18.28 14.68
N SER A 53 -2.38 17.89 13.58
CA SER A 53 -1.59 16.67 13.53
C SER A 53 -0.23 16.85 14.21
N VAL A 54 0.36 15.73 14.64
CA VAL A 54 1.71 15.74 15.23
C VAL A 54 2.75 16.29 14.26
N GLU A 55 2.59 16.01 12.96
CA GLU A 55 3.48 16.53 11.92
C GLU A 55 3.41 18.05 11.80
N ILE A 56 2.20 18.63 11.87
CA ILE A 56 2.02 20.09 11.85
C ILE A 56 2.65 20.71 13.09
N GLN A 57 2.37 20.16 14.27
CA GLN A 57 2.97 20.65 15.52
C GLN A 57 4.49 20.59 15.48
N ALA A 58 5.07 19.47 15.07
CA ALA A 58 6.52 19.31 14.99
C ALA A 58 7.14 20.32 14.00
N ARG A 59 6.51 20.55 12.86
CA ARG A 59 6.98 21.52 11.88
C ARG A 59 6.93 22.96 12.44
N GLU A 60 5.81 23.35 13.00
CA GLU A 60 5.64 24.70 13.55
C GLU A 60 6.59 24.96 14.75
N GLN A 61 6.81 23.95 15.61
CA GLN A 61 7.79 24.03 16.68
C GLN A 61 9.22 24.14 16.14
N ALA A 62 9.58 23.38 15.11
CA ALA A 62 10.88 23.45 14.48
C ALA A 62 11.12 24.82 13.82
N GLU A 63 10.10 25.42 13.21
CA GLU A 63 10.16 26.76 12.65
C GLU A 63 10.44 27.81 13.73
N MET A 64 9.71 27.75 14.84
CA MET A 64 9.93 28.67 15.99
C MET A 64 11.32 28.48 16.61
N ALA A 65 11.76 27.23 16.80
CA ALA A 65 13.10 26.93 17.29
C ALA A 65 14.19 27.49 16.34
N SER A 66 13.98 27.37 15.03
CA SER A 66 14.89 27.93 14.04
C SER A 66 15.03 29.46 14.15
N LEU A 67 13.94 30.18 14.43
CA LEU A 67 14.00 31.62 14.65
C LEU A 67 14.85 31.99 15.86
N VAL A 68 14.65 31.28 16.98
CA VAL A 68 15.45 31.48 18.21
C VAL A 68 16.93 31.19 17.95
N LEU A 69 17.25 30.10 17.25
CA LEU A 69 18.63 29.76 16.92
C LEU A 69 19.31 30.76 15.96
N LYS A 70 18.54 31.46 15.16
CA LYS A 70 19.01 32.56 14.30
C LYS A 70 19.19 33.88 15.04
N GLY A 71 18.89 33.91 16.36
CA GLY A 71 19.08 35.08 17.20
C GLY A 71 17.86 36.00 17.30
N THR A 72 16.68 35.59 16.81
CA THR A 72 15.46 36.38 16.99
C THR A 72 15.08 36.39 18.47
N PRO A 73 14.89 37.55 19.10
CA PRO A 73 14.44 37.62 20.49
C PRO A 73 13.11 36.91 20.70
N VAL A 74 13.00 36.10 21.75
CA VAL A 74 11.77 35.32 22.04
C VAL A 74 10.54 36.21 22.15
N ALA A 75 10.71 37.44 22.66
CA ALA A 75 9.62 38.44 22.79
C ALA A 75 9.07 38.90 21.44
N GLU A 76 9.83 38.75 20.34
CA GLU A 76 9.42 39.13 18.98
C GLU A 76 8.75 37.99 18.23
N ILE A 77 8.83 36.74 18.77
CA ILE A 77 8.18 35.58 18.16
C ILE A 77 6.70 35.59 18.57
N PRO A 78 5.78 35.74 17.60
CA PRO A 78 4.36 35.82 17.93
C PRO A 78 3.83 34.48 18.43
N ILE A 79 2.98 34.54 19.46
CA ILE A 79 2.19 33.40 19.90
C ILE A 79 1.18 33.08 18.79
N LYS A 80 1.29 31.89 18.22
CA LYS A 80 0.45 31.43 17.12
C LYS A 80 -0.33 30.19 17.55
N GLU A 81 -1.63 30.17 17.27
CA GLU A 81 -2.39 28.94 17.38
C GLU A 81 -1.94 27.97 16.28
N SER A 82 -1.76 26.70 16.64
CA SER A 82 -1.32 25.67 15.71
C SER A 82 -2.37 25.44 14.64
N SER A 83 -1.92 25.24 13.40
CA SER A 83 -2.77 25.02 12.25
C SER A 83 -3.54 23.72 12.40
N LYS A 84 -4.81 23.72 12.05
CA LYS A 84 -5.70 22.55 12.10
C LYS A 84 -6.05 22.11 10.69
N GLU A 85 -6.23 20.79 10.53
CA GLU A 85 -6.64 20.17 9.27
C GLU A 85 -7.75 19.16 9.48
N TYR A 86 -8.54 18.89 8.45
CA TYR A 86 -9.49 17.78 8.45
C TYR A 86 -8.73 16.51 8.10
N ILE A 87 -8.68 15.58 9.05
CA ILE A 87 -8.05 14.26 8.87
C ILE A 87 -9.13 13.20 8.94
N LEU A 88 -9.18 12.36 7.91
CA LEU A 88 -10.14 11.27 7.79
C LEU A 88 -9.43 9.93 7.62
N VAL A 89 -9.95 8.89 8.27
CA VAL A 89 -9.35 7.56 8.30
C VAL A 89 -9.95 6.69 7.20
N TRP A 90 -9.16 6.34 6.20
CA TRP A 90 -9.55 5.59 5.02
C TRP A 90 -10.36 4.33 5.31
N HIS A 91 -9.82 3.42 6.15
CA HIS A 91 -10.48 2.14 6.40
C HIS A 91 -11.81 2.28 7.17
N THR A 92 -11.93 3.31 8.01
CA THR A 92 -13.20 3.61 8.70
C THR A 92 -14.24 4.12 7.72
N ILE A 93 -13.86 5.03 6.82
CA ILE A 93 -14.72 5.54 5.75
C ILE A 93 -15.25 4.38 4.90
N LYS A 94 -14.37 3.46 4.50
CA LYS A 94 -14.75 2.27 3.74
C LYS A 94 -15.67 1.34 4.52
N ALA A 95 -15.39 1.10 5.81
CA ALA A 95 -16.22 0.25 6.67
C ALA A 95 -17.64 0.77 6.83
N TRP A 96 -17.81 2.09 6.84
CA TRP A 96 -19.11 2.75 6.89
C TRP A 96 -19.77 2.97 5.52
N GLY A 97 -19.14 2.50 4.44
CA GLY A 97 -19.68 2.63 3.09
C GLY A 97 -19.80 4.08 2.58
N ILE A 98 -18.98 5.00 3.14
CA ILE A 98 -18.99 6.41 2.73
C ILE A 98 -18.29 6.52 1.36
N PRO A 99 -18.96 7.01 0.33
CA PRO A 99 -18.35 7.21 -0.99
C PRO A 99 -17.23 8.24 -0.93
N ILE A 100 -16.09 7.92 -1.56
CA ILE A 100 -14.90 8.78 -1.54
C ILE A 100 -15.18 10.12 -2.24
N GLU A 101 -16.04 10.09 -3.24
CA GLU A 101 -16.45 11.27 -4.01
C GLU A 101 -17.18 12.31 -3.15
N LYS A 102 -17.73 11.90 -2.00
CA LYS A 102 -18.39 12.79 -1.03
C LYS A 102 -17.41 13.39 -0.03
N ILE A 103 -16.14 12.96 -0.05
CA ILE A 103 -15.12 13.50 0.84
C ILE A 103 -14.64 14.83 0.27
N PRO A 104 -14.65 15.91 1.09
CA PRO A 104 -14.14 17.19 0.62
C PRO A 104 -12.66 17.10 0.23
N SER A 105 -12.28 17.78 -0.86
CA SER A 105 -10.90 17.77 -1.37
C SER A 105 -9.87 18.36 -0.40
N TYR A 106 -10.33 19.18 0.54
CA TYR A 106 -9.47 19.75 1.58
C TYR A 106 -9.22 18.80 2.76
N ALA A 107 -9.91 17.66 2.83
CA ALA A 107 -9.72 16.68 3.88
C ALA A 107 -8.58 15.72 3.51
N ARG A 108 -7.62 15.58 4.42
CA ARG A 108 -6.50 14.64 4.26
C ARG A 108 -6.93 13.23 4.69
N LEU A 109 -6.84 12.29 3.76
CA LEU A 109 -7.06 10.88 4.05
C LEU A 109 -5.77 10.26 4.59
N VAL A 110 -5.87 9.54 5.72
CA VAL A 110 -4.75 8.81 6.32
C VAL A 110 -5.01 7.31 6.30
N ASN A 111 -3.93 6.53 6.45
CA ASN A 111 -3.96 5.06 6.48
C ASN A 111 -4.55 4.44 5.21
N ILE A 112 -4.32 5.07 4.04
CA ILE A 112 -4.68 4.49 2.75
C ILE A 112 -3.76 3.30 2.48
N PRO A 113 -4.27 2.09 2.22
CA PRO A 113 -3.44 0.95 1.88
C PRO A 113 -2.66 1.18 0.59
N PHE A 114 -1.43 0.68 0.54
CA PHE A 114 -0.54 0.82 -0.63
C PHE A 114 -1.21 0.40 -1.94
N TYR A 115 -1.95 -0.71 -1.94
CA TYR A 115 -2.63 -1.22 -3.12
C TYR A 115 -3.74 -0.30 -3.64
N GLU A 116 -4.41 0.46 -2.77
CA GLU A 116 -5.41 1.45 -3.19
C GLU A 116 -4.74 2.70 -3.78
N LEU A 117 -3.64 3.14 -3.16
CA LEU A 117 -2.89 4.32 -3.60
C LEU A 117 -2.28 4.10 -5.00
N TYR A 118 -1.77 2.89 -5.27
CA TYR A 118 -1.07 2.56 -6.51
C TYR A 118 -1.84 1.57 -7.40
N LYS A 119 -3.14 1.46 -7.23
CA LYS A 119 -3.99 0.49 -7.94
C LYS A 119 -3.81 0.53 -9.46
N LYS A 120 -3.84 1.73 -10.05
CA LYS A 120 -3.67 1.91 -11.50
C LYS A 120 -2.29 1.47 -11.98
N GLN A 121 -1.25 1.85 -11.25
CA GLN A 121 0.14 1.49 -11.54
C GLN A 121 0.38 -0.02 -11.39
N LEU A 122 -0.19 -0.64 -10.34
CA LEU A 122 -0.13 -2.08 -10.13
C LEU A 122 -0.79 -2.86 -11.27
N ILE A 123 -1.98 -2.45 -11.71
CA ILE A 123 -2.67 -3.06 -12.86
C ILE A 123 -1.82 -2.92 -14.13
N ALA A 124 -1.31 -1.73 -14.41
CA ALA A 124 -0.46 -1.49 -15.57
C ALA A 124 0.80 -2.38 -15.53
N PHE A 125 1.46 -2.49 -14.38
CA PHE A 125 2.63 -3.36 -14.20
C PHE A 125 2.30 -4.83 -14.46
N ILE A 126 1.18 -5.34 -13.93
CA ILE A 126 0.73 -6.72 -14.15
C ILE A 126 0.47 -6.97 -15.64
N CYS A 127 -0.18 -6.03 -16.34
CA CYS A 127 -0.42 -6.15 -17.77
C CYS A 127 0.89 -6.22 -18.58
N VAL A 128 1.85 -5.35 -18.27
CA VAL A 128 3.16 -5.35 -18.95
C VAL A 128 3.92 -6.65 -18.66
N ALA A 129 3.94 -7.12 -17.43
CA ALA A 129 4.57 -8.38 -17.05
C ALA A 129 3.93 -9.56 -17.79
N PHE A 130 2.61 -9.59 -17.89
CA PHE A 130 1.88 -10.63 -18.62
C PHE A 130 2.24 -10.64 -20.12
N ILE A 131 2.30 -9.49 -20.76
CA ILE A 131 2.72 -9.37 -22.16
C ILE A 131 4.15 -9.88 -22.33
N PHE A 132 5.07 -9.48 -21.46
CA PHE A 132 6.46 -9.93 -21.51
C PHE A 132 6.59 -11.45 -21.38
N ILE A 133 5.89 -12.06 -20.43
CA ILE A 133 5.88 -13.52 -20.24
C ILE A 133 5.38 -14.21 -21.50
N ASN A 134 4.33 -13.71 -22.15
CA ASN A 134 3.80 -14.29 -23.37
C ASN A 134 4.81 -14.19 -24.55
N ILE A 135 5.53 -13.08 -24.67
CA ILE A 135 6.57 -12.91 -25.68
C ILE A 135 7.69 -13.94 -25.48
N VAL A 136 8.17 -14.08 -24.24
CA VAL A 136 9.21 -15.05 -23.89
C VAL A 136 8.73 -16.48 -24.14
N ALA A 137 7.54 -16.82 -23.68
CA ALA A 137 6.96 -18.16 -23.88
C ALA A 137 6.82 -18.52 -25.35
N THR A 138 6.34 -17.61 -26.18
CA THR A 138 6.22 -17.83 -27.64
C THR A 138 7.58 -17.95 -28.31
N GLY A 139 8.58 -17.18 -27.88
CA GLY A 139 9.96 -17.30 -28.32
C GLY A 139 10.55 -18.68 -28.02
N LEU A 140 10.44 -19.12 -26.77
CA LEU A 140 10.91 -20.44 -26.33
C LEU A 140 10.19 -21.57 -27.06
N TRP A 141 8.87 -21.45 -27.24
CA TRP A 141 8.08 -22.43 -28.00
C TRP A 141 8.57 -22.55 -29.45
N LYS A 142 8.86 -21.44 -30.11
CA LYS A 142 9.39 -21.45 -31.51
C LYS A 142 10.75 -22.11 -31.56
N LEU A 143 11.65 -21.84 -30.62
CA LEU A 143 12.97 -22.48 -30.53
C LEU A 143 12.85 -23.98 -30.34
N TYR A 144 12.04 -24.40 -29.37
CA TYR A 144 11.78 -25.82 -29.08
C TYR A 144 11.17 -26.54 -30.30
N SER A 145 10.20 -25.92 -30.98
CA SER A 145 9.57 -26.48 -32.16
C SER A 145 10.55 -26.64 -33.33
N ARG A 146 11.51 -25.71 -33.49
CA ARG A 146 12.58 -25.82 -34.49
C ARG A 146 13.50 -26.98 -34.16
N GLU A 147 13.94 -27.12 -32.95
CA GLU A 147 14.80 -28.21 -32.53
C GLU A 147 14.16 -29.58 -32.76
N GLN A 148 12.89 -29.72 -32.41
CA GLN A 148 12.14 -30.95 -32.70
C GLN A 148 12.06 -31.28 -34.20
N LYS A 149 11.87 -30.27 -35.06
CA LYS A 149 11.89 -30.47 -36.52
C LYS A 149 13.25 -30.94 -37.03
N TYR A 150 14.34 -30.36 -36.53
CA TYR A 150 15.69 -30.78 -36.91
C TYR A 150 16.00 -32.22 -36.43
N LYS A 151 15.60 -32.60 -35.22
CA LYS A 151 15.75 -33.98 -34.73
C LYS A 151 14.99 -34.99 -35.59
N LYS A 152 13.74 -34.68 -35.97
CA LYS A 152 12.93 -35.54 -36.89
C LYS A 152 13.54 -35.65 -38.27
N LEU A 153 14.05 -34.57 -38.86
CA LEU A 153 14.74 -34.58 -40.15
C LEU A 153 16.02 -35.41 -40.10
N ALA A 154 16.84 -35.25 -39.06
CA ALA A 154 18.05 -36.04 -38.87
C ALA A 154 17.74 -37.54 -38.78
N GLN A 155 16.72 -37.91 -37.98
CA GLN A 155 16.28 -39.31 -37.85
C GLN A 155 15.77 -39.89 -39.18
N ALA A 156 14.99 -39.11 -39.95
CA ALA A 156 14.49 -39.56 -41.24
C ALA A 156 15.65 -39.78 -42.26
N ASN A 157 16.67 -38.93 -42.25
CA ASN A 157 17.85 -39.11 -43.07
C ASN A 157 18.67 -40.34 -42.71
N LEU A 158 18.84 -40.62 -41.40
CA LEU A 158 19.52 -41.80 -40.90
C LEU A 158 18.78 -43.09 -41.33
N VAL A 159 17.47 -43.12 -41.19
CA VAL A 159 16.65 -44.27 -41.67
C VAL A 159 16.79 -44.47 -43.15
N LYS A 160 16.82 -43.39 -43.94
CA LYS A 160 16.99 -43.50 -45.41
C LYS A 160 18.37 -44.06 -45.77
N GLN A 161 19.44 -43.54 -45.13
CA GLN A 161 20.81 -44.01 -45.34
C GLN A 161 20.96 -45.50 -44.97
N ASN A 162 20.41 -45.93 -43.84
CA ASN A 162 20.43 -47.33 -43.43
C ASN A 162 19.72 -48.23 -44.44
N LYS A 163 18.58 -47.82 -44.97
CA LYS A 163 17.84 -48.54 -46.01
C LYS A 163 18.64 -48.66 -47.33
N GLU A 164 19.29 -47.58 -47.74
CA GLU A 164 20.16 -47.57 -48.93
C GLU A 164 21.36 -48.51 -48.74
N LEU A 165 21.93 -48.57 -47.53
CA LEU A 165 23.05 -49.46 -47.19
C LEU A 165 22.62 -50.93 -47.18
N GLU A 166 21.43 -51.27 -46.65
CA GLU A 166 20.86 -52.60 -46.68
C GLU A 166 20.64 -53.09 -48.14
N VAL A 167 20.07 -52.24 -48.98
CA VAL A 167 19.86 -52.56 -50.43
C VAL A 167 21.19 -52.72 -51.17
N ALA A 168 22.23 -51.93 -50.82
CA ALA A 168 23.54 -52.10 -51.43
C ALA A 168 24.23 -53.39 -50.99
N LEU A 169 24.09 -53.80 -49.73
CA LEU A 169 24.60 -55.06 -49.20
C LEU A 169 23.93 -56.27 -49.81
N GLU A 170 22.61 -56.19 -50.07
CA GLU A 170 21.89 -57.29 -50.73
C GLU A 170 22.33 -57.44 -52.22
N LYS A 171 22.63 -56.34 -52.90
CA LYS A 171 23.14 -56.40 -54.29
C LYS A 171 24.57 -56.90 -54.45
N ALA A 172 25.35 -56.89 -53.34
CA ALA A 172 26.74 -57.30 -53.34
C ALA A 172 26.93 -58.81 -52.94
N LYS A 173 25.87 -59.48 -52.56
CA LYS A 173 25.79 -60.95 -52.32
C LYS A 173 25.35 -61.67 -53.56
#